data_993737da9a8182074b079349af0134f2
#
_entry.id   993737da9a8182074b079349af0134f2
#
_cell.length_a   1.000
_cell.length_b   1.000
_cell.length_c   1.000
_cell.angle_alpha   90.00
_cell.angle_beta   90.00
_cell.angle_gamma   90.00
#
_symmetry.space_group_name_H-M   'P 1'
#
loop_
_entity.id
_entity.type
_entity.pdbx_description
1 polymer ?
#
loop_
_entity_poly.entity_id
_entity_poly.type
_entity_poly.pdbx_seq_one_letter_code
_entity_poly.pdbx_strand_id
1 'polypeptide(L)'
;MKQKRLLPLFLCLCLLFVLPVKVSAADNSEQETSAAYLREQGIMVGDGNGEMNLDSGLTRAQLATVLTRLHGNPEHVQVDQAFYTGQCKFPDVPEWARLYVGYCYANGLMVGYDTGAFGADDGVTPAAACTVVLRYMDLPDTEWDYSTACQTALDFGLTSVEVAVKAVVTRGDLAVML
;
A
#
# COMPACT_ATOMS: atom_id res chain seq x y z
N MET A 1 16.84 -53.43 -55.76
CA MET A 1 16.22 -52.11 -55.83
C MET A 1 15.77 -51.72 -54.44
N LYS A 2 16.49 -50.83 -53.78
CA LYS A 2 16.18 -50.36 -52.39
C LYS A 2 15.54 -48.99 -52.48
N GLN A 3 14.23 -48.89 -52.16
CA GLN A 3 13.56 -47.60 -52.04
C GLN A 3 13.94 -46.94 -50.69
N LYS A 4 14.56 -45.77 -50.82
CA LYS A 4 14.82 -44.88 -49.68
C LYS A 4 13.55 -44.09 -49.42
N ARG A 5 12.92 -44.34 -48.23
CA ARG A 5 11.83 -43.54 -47.74
C ARG A 5 12.40 -42.24 -47.17
N LEU A 6 12.12 -41.11 -47.80
CA LEU A 6 12.35 -39.77 -47.24
C LEU A 6 11.27 -39.49 -46.23
N LEU A 7 11.67 -39.29 -44.99
CA LEU A 7 10.82 -38.81 -43.90
C LEU A 7 10.80 -37.30 -43.96
N PRO A 8 9.68 -36.61 -44.15
CA PRO A 8 9.66 -35.14 -44.08
C PRO A 8 9.77 -34.73 -42.60
N LEU A 9 10.87 -34.00 -42.32
CA LEU A 9 11.11 -33.31 -41.06
C LEU A 9 10.09 -32.17 -40.92
N PHE A 10 8.99 -32.35 -40.21
CA PHE A 10 8.06 -31.31 -39.88
C PHE A 10 8.69 -30.47 -38.77
N LEU A 11 9.39 -29.41 -39.16
CA LEU A 11 9.90 -28.41 -38.24
C LEU A 11 8.72 -27.60 -37.71
N CYS A 12 8.19 -28.02 -36.53
CA CYS A 12 7.17 -27.26 -35.82
C CYS A 12 7.80 -25.98 -35.27
N LEU A 13 7.77 -24.93 -36.05
CA LEU A 13 8.16 -23.58 -35.64
C LEU A 13 7.07 -23.03 -34.74
N CYS A 14 7.11 -23.34 -33.44
CA CYS A 14 6.30 -22.67 -32.41
C CYS A 14 6.77 -21.22 -32.34
N LEU A 15 6.20 -20.35 -33.15
CA LEU A 15 6.22 -18.90 -32.94
C LEU A 15 5.50 -18.63 -31.62
N LEU A 16 6.28 -18.51 -30.54
CA LEU A 16 5.84 -17.88 -29.30
C LEU A 16 5.49 -16.43 -29.63
N PHE A 17 4.24 -16.22 -29.98
CA PHE A 17 3.64 -14.89 -29.99
C PHE A 17 3.55 -14.45 -28.51
N VAL A 18 4.61 -13.82 -28.02
CA VAL A 18 4.55 -13.04 -26.80
C VAL A 18 3.69 -11.83 -27.14
N LEU A 19 2.38 -11.96 -26.94
CA LEU A 19 1.50 -10.81 -26.96
C LEU A 19 1.98 -9.89 -25.82
N PRO A 20 2.27 -8.62 -26.10
CA PRO A 20 2.49 -7.68 -25.01
C PRO A 20 1.19 -7.64 -24.20
N VAL A 21 1.25 -8.15 -23.00
CA VAL A 21 0.19 -7.93 -22.01
C VAL A 21 0.11 -6.42 -21.82
N LYS A 22 -0.90 -5.79 -22.36
CA LYS A 22 -1.23 -4.41 -22.02
C LYS A 22 -1.81 -4.40 -20.60
N VAL A 23 -0.95 -4.53 -19.63
CA VAL A 23 -1.23 -4.12 -18.26
C VAL A 23 -1.01 -2.63 -18.25
N SER A 24 -2.04 -1.83 -18.21
CA SER A 24 -1.89 -0.44 -17.75
C SER A 24 -3.14 0.45 -17.75
N ALA A 25 -4.12 0.25 -18.61
CA ALA A 25 -5.21 1.25 -18.69
C ALA A 25 -6.34 1.02 -17.68
N ALA A 26 -6.56 -0.23 -17.23
CA ALA A 26 -7.61 -0.55 -16.26
C ALA A 26 -7.16 -0.24 -14.81
N ASP A 27 -5.90 -0.53 -14.51
CA ASP A 27 -5.29 -0.32 -13.19
C ASP A 27 -5.22 1.18 -12.84
N ASN A 28 -4.77 2.03 -13.77
CA ASN A 28 -4.71 3.48 -13.55
C ASN A 28 -6.10 4.11 -13.33
N SER A 29 -7.14 3.61 -14.01
CA SER A 29 -8.49 4.17 -13.86
C SER A 29 -9.11 3.84 -12.50
N GLU A 30 -8.79 2.68 -11.92
CA GLU A 30 -9.23 2.29 -10.59
C GLU A 30 -8.50 3.12 -9.52
N GLN A 31 -7.19 3.26 -9.64
CA GLN A 31 -6.40 4.11 -8.75
C GLN A 31 -6.86 5.57 -8.76
N GLU A 32 -7.12 6.14 -9.96
CA GLU A 32 -7.63 7.50 -10.10
C GLU A 32 -9.01 7.66 -9.45
N THR A 33 -9.92 6.70 -9.66
CA THR A 33 -11.27 6.74 -9.10
C THR A 33 -11.24 6.64 -7.58
N SER A 34 -10.49 5.69 -7.04
CA SER A 34 -10.33 5.50 -5.60
C SER A 34 -9.67 6.71 -4.94
N ALA A 35 -8.61 7.25 -5.56
CA ALA A 35 -7.92 8.44 -5.06
C ALA A 35 -8.82 9.69 -5.09
N ALA A 36 -9.66 9.85 -6.13
CA ALA A 36 -10.63 10.94 -6.21
C ALA A 36 -11.64 10.86 -5.06
N TYR A 37 -12.17 9.66 -4.79
CA TYR A 37 -13.08 9.44 -3.65
C TYR A 37 -12.42 9.79 -2.31
N LEU A 38 -11.21 9.27 -2.05
CA LEU A 38 -10.48 9.56 -0.81
C LEU A 38 -10.12 11.04 -0.67
N ARG A 39 -9.91 11.73 -1.79
CA ARG A 39 -9.69 13.19 -1.81
C ARG A 39 -10.94 13.96 -1.43
N GLU A 40 -12.11 13.59 -1.95
CA GLU A 40 -13.39 14.21 -1.60
C GLU A 40 -13.70 14.06 -0.11
N GLN A 41 -13.31 12.91 0.48
CA GLN A 41 -13.44 12.66 1.91
C GLN A 41 -12.35 13.35 2.76
N GLY A 42 -11.37 14.04 2.16
CA GLY A 42 -10.26 14.66 2.85
C GLY A 42 -9.24 13.69 3.47
N ILE A 43 -9.36 12.39 3.14
CA ILE A 43 -8.49 11.31 3.68
C ILE A 43 -7.13 11.36 2.98
N MET A 44 -7.12 11.42 1.65
CA MET A 44 -5.91 11.50 0.84
C MET A 44 -5.88 12.85 0.13
N VAL A 45 -4.85 13.64 0.37
CA VAL A 45 -4.71 14.94 -0.27
C VAL A 45 -3.50 14.94 -1.19
N GLY A 46 -3.56 15.80 -2.24
CA GLY A 46 -2.44 16.02 -3.13
C GLY A 46 -1.29 16.80 -2.47
N ASP A 47 -0.25 17.03 -3.23
CA ASP A 47 0.84 17.91 -2.86
C ASP A 47 0.41 19.38 -2.85
N GLY A 48 1.37 20.31 -2.64
CA GLY A 48 1.11 21.74 -2.64
C GLY A 48 0.55 22.32 -3.96
N ASN A 49 0.64 21.56 -5.06
CA ASN A 49 0.07 21.90 -6.37
C ASN A 49 -1.28 21.19 -6.62
N GLY A 50 -1.72 20.34 -5.70
CA GLY A 50 -2.96 19.57 -5.81
C GLY A 50 -2.82 18.25 -6.57
N GLU A 51 -1.59 17.87 -6.98
CA GLU A 51 -1.33 16.62 -7.68
C GLU A 51 -1.33 15.42 -6.72
N MET A 52 -2.04 14.37 -7.08
CA MET A 52 -2.16 13.16 -6.24
C MET A 52 -0.90 12.32 -6.24
N ASN A 53 -0.07 12.40 -7.29
CA ASN A 53 1.21 11.67 -7.44
C ASN A 53 1.05 10.16 -7.18
N LEU A 54 0.07 9.52 -7.85
CA LEU A 54 -0.35 8.14 -7.58
C LEU A 54 0.75 7.11 -7.79
N ASP A 55 1.67 7.37 -8.72
CA ASP A 55 2.83 6.50 -9.00
C ASP A 55 3.97 6.64 -7.98
N SER A 56 3.90 7.64 -7.10
CA SER A 56 4.95 7.86 -6.11
C SER A 56 4.89 6.83 -5.00
N GLY A 57 6.05 6.30 -4.62
CA GLY A 57 6.18 5.42 -3.45
C GLY A 57 5.70 6.13 -2.18
N LEU A 58 5.00 5.39 -1.33
CA LEU A 58 4.44 5.90 -0.08
C LEU A 58 5.47 5.75 1.04
N THR A 59 5.68 6.80 1.83
CA THR A 59 6.48 6.71 3.06
C THR A 59 5.60 6.32 4.26
N ARG A 60 6.23 5.79 5.32
CA ARG A 60 5.52 5.40 6.55
C ARG A 60 4.88 6.61 7.26
N ALA A 61 5.51 7.78 7.23
CA ALA A 61 4.90 9.00 7.77
C ALA A 61 3.67 9.46 6.97
N GLN A 62 3.71 9.31 5.64
CA GLN A 62 2.55 9.59 4.78
C GLN A 62 1.41 8.58 5.02
N LEU A 63 1.72 7.30 5.16
CA LEU A 63 0.74 6.28 5.53
C LEU A 63 0.07 6.62 6.86
N ALA A 64 0.84 6.99 7.90
CA ALA A 64 0.29 7.40 9.18
C ALA A 64 -0.68 8.59 9.05
N THR A 65 -0.37 9.55 8.15
CA THR A 65 -1.25 10.69 7.87
C THR A 65 -2.59 10.24 7.27
N VAL A 66 -2.56 9.36 6.27
CA VAL A 66 -3.77 8.82 5.62
C VAL A 66 -4.60 8.03 6.64
N LEU A 67 -3.98 7.14 7.40
CA LEU A 67 -4.66 6.34 8.41
C LEU A 67 -5.30 7.19 9.52
N THR A 68 -4.62 8.24 9.98
CA THR A 68 -5.18 9.15 10.97
C THR A 68 -6.44 9.84 10.45
N ARG A 69 -6.45 10.24 9.20
CA ARG A 69 -7.61 10.88 8.57
C ARG A 69 -8.74 9.91 8.28
N LEU A 70 -8.41 8.67 7.97
CA LEU A 70 -9.37 7.61 7.71
C LEU A 70 -10.03 7.10 9.00
N HIS A 71 -9.23 6.83 10.04
CA HIS A 71 -9.68 6.23 11.29
C HIS A 71 -10.19 7.27 12.29
N GLY A 72 -9.55 8.45 12.33
CA GLY A 72 -9.84 9.50 13.28
C GLY A 72 -10.97 10.42 12.84
N ASN A 73 -11.78 10.89 13.80
CA ASN A 73 -12.58 12.08 13.54
C ASN A 73 -11.64 13.30 13.51
N PRO A 74 -11.57 14.08 12.39
CA PRO A 74 -10.63 15.19 12.26
C PRO A 74 -10.76 16.24 13.37
N GLU A 75 -11.98 16.52 13.84
CA GLU A 75 -12.22 17.50 14.90
C GLU A 75 -11.66 17.00 16.24
N HIS A 76 -11.88 15.71 16.59
CA HIS A 76 -11.34 15.15 17.82
C HIS A 76 -9.82 15.04 17.79
N VAL A 77 -9.23 14.61 16.66
CA VAL A 77 -7.77 14.55 16.49
C VAL A 77 -7.15 15.95 16.67
N GLN A 78 -7.81 16.97 16.15
CA GLN A 78 -7.32 18.35 16.27
C GLN A 78 -7.47 18.89 17.70
N VAL A 79 -8.56 18.60 18.41
CA VAL A 79 -8.75 18.98 19.82
C VAL A 79 -7.71 18.32 20.71
N ASP A 80 -7.40 17.05 20.48
CA ASP A 80 -6.45 16.27 21.26
C ASP A 80 -5.03 16.26 20.66
N GLN A 81 -4.70 17.23 19.81
CA GLN A 81 -3.43 17.33 19.11
C GLN A 81 -2.22 17.22 20.05
N ALA A 82 -2.23 17.92 21.17
CA ALA A 82 -1.13 17.90 22.13
C ALA A 82 -0.93 16.51 22.73
N PHE A 83 -2.01 15.78 23.02
CA PHE A 83 -1.95 14.42 23.51
C PHE A 83 -1.31 13.50 22.49
N TYR A 84 -1.82 13.46 21.26
CA TYR A 84 -1.30 12.57 20.22
C TYR A 84 0.14 12.92 19.81
N THR A 85 0.49 14.19 19.69
CA THR A 85 1.87 14.60 19.45
C THR A 85 2.80 14.10 20.55
N GLY A 86 2.34 14.12 21.82
CA GLY A 86 3.09 13.58 22.97
C GLY A 86 3.22 12.05 22.96
N GLN A 87 2.36 11.31 22.26
CA GLN A 87 2.48 9.85 22.08
C GLN A 87 3.58 9.48 21.06
N CYS A 88 4.00 10.39 20.22
CA CYS A 88 5.09 10.16 19.28
C CYS A 88 6.44 10.20 19.99
N LYS A 89 6.93 9.03 20.40
CA LYS A 89 8.20 8.85 21.12
C LYS A 89 9.40 8.62 20.20
N PHE A 90 9.19 8.63 18.89
CA PHE A 90 10.19 8.27 17.90
C PHE A 90 11.02 9.50 17.49
N PRO A 91 12.37 9.43 17.62
CA PRO A 91 13.24 10.58 17.38
C PRO A 91 13.40 10.94 15.90
N ASP A 92 13.17 9.99 14.99
CA ASP A 92 13.30 10.12 13.54
C ASP A 92 12.02 10.64 12.86
N VAL A 93 10.97 10.94 13.63
CA VAL A 93 9.73 11.48 13.07
C VAL A 93 9.81 13.00 12.98
N PRO A 94 9.68 13.57 11.76
CA PRO A 94 9.70 15.02 11.58
C PRO A 94 8.49 15.69 12.26
N GLU A 95 8.62 16.95 12.61
CA GLU A 95 7.63 17.69 13.40
C GLU A 95 6.22 17.64 12.78
N TRP A 96 6.11 17.78 11.46
CA TRP A 96 4.82 17.75 10.75
C TRP A 96 4.09 16.41 10.88
N ALA A 97 4.82 15.29 11.07
CA ALA A 97 4.26 13.94 11.13
C ALA A 97 3.96 13.46 12.55
N ARG A 98 4.45 14.17 13.60
CA ARG A 98 4.36 13.71 14.99
C ARG A 98 2.92 13.49 15.47
N LEU A 99 2.00 14.35 15.09
CA LEU A 99 0.57 14.18 15.39
C LEU A 99 0.04 12.87 14.82
N TYR A 100 0.29 12.62 13.55
CA TYR A 100 -0.25 11.47 12.83
C TYR A 100 0.39 10.15 13.29
N VAL A 101 1.71 10.14 13.46
CA VAL A 101 2.42 8.96 13.98
C VAL A 101 2.02 8.68 15.43
N GLY A 102 1.90 9.70 16.25
CA GLY A 102 1.44 9.55 17.64
C GLY A 102 0.01 9.04 17.73
N TYR A 103 -0.88 9.52 16.86
CA TYR A 103 -2.25 8.99 16.75
C TYR A 103 -2.25 7.50 16.38
N CYS A 104 -1.54 7.12 15.32
CA CYS A 104 -1.46 5.73 14.89
C CYS A 104 -0.84 4.83 15.96
N TYR A 105 0.18 5.30 16.67
CA TYR A 105 0.80 4.55 17.76
C TYR A 105 -0.15 4.36 18.94
N ALA A 106 -0.84 5.42 19.38
CA ALA A 106 -1.79 5.37 20.49
C ALA A 106 -2.98 4.45 20.23
N ASN A 107 -3.40 4.31 18.96
CA ASN A 107 -4.53 3.47 18.56
C ASN A 107 -4.11 2.08 18.02
N GLY A 108 -2.83 1.71 18.14
CA GLY A 108 -2.34 0.39 17.74
C GLY A 108 -2.31 0.15 16.22
N LEU A 109 -2.54 1.18 15.39
CA LEU A 109 -2.56 1.06 13.93
C LEU A 109 -1.15 0.85 13.36
N MET A 110 -0.17 1.59 13.89
CA MET A 110 1.23 1.47 13.50
C MET A 110 2.15 1.44 14.72
N VAL A 111 3.25 0.71 14.58
CA VAL A 111 4.31 0.63 15.60
C VAL A 111 5.66 1.01 14.99
N GLY A 112 6.62 1.37 15.82
CA GLY A 112 8.02 1.55 15.42
C GLY A 112 8.75 0.22 15.24
N TYR A 113 10.02 0.32 14.87
CA TYR A 113 10.93 -0.82 14.79
C TYR A 113 11.52 -1.16 16.18
N ASP A 114 12.03 -2.37 16.32
CA ASP A 114 12.72 -2.82 17.54
C ASP A 114 13.96 -1.96 17.89
N THR A 115 14.48 -1.22 16.91
CA THR A 115 15.57 -0.23 17.09
C THR A 115 15.14 1.02 17.85
N GLY A 116 13.84 1.22 18.07
CA GLY A 116 13.27 2.44 18.66
C GLY A 116 12.99 3.56 17.66
N ALA A 117 13.30 3.37 16.37
CA ALA A 117 12.92 4.30 15.30
C ALA A 117 11.51 3.98 14.75
N PHE A 118 10.86 4.96 14.15
CA PHE A 118 9.63 4.76 13.41
C PHE A 118 9.89 4.39 11.93
N GLY A 119 10.98 4.89 11.36
CA GLY A 119 11.27 4.80 9.93
C GLY A 119 10.39 5.75 9.13
N ALA A 120 10.29 7.02 9.54
CA ALA A 120 9.34 7.98 8.97
C ALA A 120 9.45 8.13 7.45
N ASP A 121 10.67 8.13 6.92
CA ASP A 121 10.98 8.28 5.49
C ASP A 121 11.11 6.94 4.75
N ASP A 122 11.00 5.81 5.45
CA ASP A 122 11.10 4.50 4.82
C ASP A 122 9.87 4.24 3.92
N GLY A 123 10.11 3.60 2.78
CA GLY A 123 9.05 3.16 1.87
C GLY A 123 8.17 2.10 2.52
N VAL A 124 6.87 2.20 2.34
CA VAL A 124 5.91 1.22 2.84
C VAL A 124 5.99 -0.06 2.02
N THR A 125 6.37 -1.17 2.66
CA THR A 125 6.34 -2.49 2.02
C THR A 125 4.90 -2.99 1.87
N PRO A 126 4.60 -3.90 0.93
CA PRO A 126 3.29 -4.54 0.83
C PRO A 126 2.82 -5.18 2.14
N ALA A 127 3.71 -5.91 2.83
CA ALA A 127 3.38 -6.51 4.13
C ALA A 127 2.98 -5.46 5.18
N ALA A 128 3.67 -4.31 5.21
CA ALA A 128 3.32 -3.21 6.11
C ALA A 128 1.97 -2.59 5.74
N ALA A 129 1.70 -2.35 4.46
CA ALA A 129 0.41 -1.83 4.00
C ALA A 129 -0.74 -2.78 4.34
N CYS A 130 -0.61 -4.07 4.01
CA CYS A 130 -1.61 -5.09 4.32
C CYS A 130 -1.86 -5.18 5.83
N THR A 131 -0.80 -5.20 6.65
CA THR A 131 -0.91 -5.22 8.12
C THR A 131 -1.77 -4.08 8.65
N VAL A 132 -1.55 -2.84 8.18
CA VAL A 132 -2.32 -1.69 8.65
C VAL A 132 -3.76 -1.70 8.15
N VAL A 133 -4.02 -2.16 6.92
CA VAL A 133 -5.39 -2.30 6.39
C VAL A 133 -6.16 -3.35 7.18
N LEU A 134 -5.56 -4.51 7.47
CA LEU A 134 -6.19 -5.55 8.29
C LEU A 134 -6.51 -5.07 9.71
N ARG A 135 -5.59 -4.30 10.32
CA ARG A 135 -5.84 -3.67 11.64
C ARG A 135 -6.93 -2.62 11.58
N TYR A 136 -6.95 -1.81 10.53
CA TYR A 136 -8.02 -0.81 10.33
C TYR A 136 -9.39 -1.46 10.20
N MET A 137 -9.47 -2.64 9.58
CA MET A 137 -10.70 -3.43 9.46
C MET A 137 -11.05 -4.21 10.73
N ASP A 138 -10.28 -4.04 11.80
CA ASP A 138 -10.46 -4.72 13.10
C ASP A 138 -10.47 -6.25 12.98
N LEU A 139 -9.69 -6.79 12.00
CA LEU A 139 -9.50 -8.22 11.84
C LEU A 139 -8.62 -8.76 12.97
N PRO A 140 -9.05 -9.83 13.68
CA PRO A 140 -8.30 -10.37 14.81
C PRO A 140 -6.89 -10.79 14.40
N ASP A 141 -5.86 -10.27 15.06
CA ASP A 141 -4.45 -10.63 14.85
C ASP A 141 -4.08 -12.03 15.38
N THR A 142 -5.07 -12.80 15.83
CA THR A 142 -4.95 -14.24 16.11
C THR A 142 -5.03 -15.10 14.84
N GLU A 143 -5.51 -14.55 13.73
CA GLU A 143 -5.72 -15.27 12.47
C GLU A 143 -4.63 -14.99 11.43
N TRP A 144 -3.80 -13.97 11.66
CA TRP A 144 -2.73 -13.54 10.75
C TRP A 144 -1.59 -12.88 11.54
N ASP A 145 -0.44 -12.78 10.91
CA ASP A 145 0.73 -12.05 11.40
C ASP A 145 1.37 -11.24 10.26
N TYR A 146 2.46 -10.52 10.55
CA TYR A 146 3.15 -9.71 9.55
C TYR A 146 3.60 -10.50 8.33
N SER A 147 3.98 -11.78 8.50
CA SER A 147 4.44 -12.63 7.40
C SER A 147 3.31 -13.14 6.51
N THR A 148 2.10 -13.26 7.05
CA THR A 148 0.91 -13.74 6.36
C THR A 148 -0.04 -12.61 5.94
N ALA A 149 0.21 -11.36 6.36
CA ALA A 149 -0.68 -10.23 6.13
C ALA A 149 -1.03 -10.01 4.65
N CYS A 150 -0.05 -10.13 3.73
CA CYS A 150 -0.33 -9.99 2.31
C CYS A 150 -1.25 -11.10 1.78
N GLN A 151 -1.05 -12.35 2.21
CA GLN A 151 -1.90 -13.46 1.78
C GLN A 151 -3.32 -13.27 2.32
N THR A 152 -3.44 -12.91 3.59
CA THR A 152 -4.75 -12.61 4.20
C THR A 152 -5.46 -11.47 3.45
N ALA A 153 -4.76 -10.37 3.14
CA ALA A 153 -5.33 -9.26 2.38
C ALA A 153 -5.75 -9.65 0.96
N LEU A 154 -4.98 -10.55 0.28
CA LEU A 154 -5.36 -11.12 -1.01
C LEU A 154 -6.63 -11.96 -0.91
N ASP A 155 -6.75 -12.81 0.09
CA ASP A 155 -7.90 -13.69 0.31
C ASP A 155 -9.20 -12.89 0.58
N PHE A 156 -9.08 -11.71 1.17
CA PHE A 156 -10.18 -10.75 1.37
C PHE A 156 -10.39 -9.79 0.19
N GLY A 157 -9.56 -9.84 -0.85
CA GLY A 157 -9.65 -8.93 -1.99
C GLY A 157 -9.27 -7.47 -1.68
N LEU A 158 -8.47 -7.25 -0.62
CA LEU A 158 -8.02 -5.93 -0.18
C LEU A 158 -6.74 -5.46 -0.88
N THR A 159 -6.10 -6.33 -1.62
CA THR A 159 -4.89 -6.04 -2.41
C THR A 159 -4.82 -6.97 -3.61
N SER A 160 -3.94 -6.68 -4.56
CA SER A 160 -3.68 -7.52 -5.73
C SER A 160 -2.33 -8.22 -5.65
N VAL A 161 -2.14 -9.26 -6.47
CA VAL A 161 -0.86 -9.98 -6.57
C VAL A 161 0.24 -9.03 -7.03
N GLU A 162 -0.07 -8.11 -7.95
CA GLU A 162 0.85 -7.11 -8.48
C GLU A 162 1.37 -6.18 -7.37
N VAL A 163 0.49 -5.76 -6.46
CA VAL A 163 0.87 -4.93 -5.31
C VAL A 163 1.68 -5.74 -4.31
N ALA A 164 1.28 -6.98 -4.03
CA ALA A 164 1.92 -7.84 -3.03
C ALA A 164 3.40 -8.17 -3.34
N VAL A 165 3.82 -8.07 -4.62
CA VAL A 165 5.21 -8.34 -5.04
C VAL A 165 6.07 -7.08 -5.24
N LYS A 166 5.52 -5.88 -5.03
CA LYS A 166 6.28 -4.63 -5.14
C LYS A 166 7.32 -4.51 -4.02
N ALA A 167 8.35 -3.72 -4.26
CA ALA A 167 9.29 -3.34 -3.21
C ALA A 167 8.69 -2.29 -2.27
N VAL A 168 7.94 -1.35 -2.83
CA VAL A 168 7.27 -0.25 -2.13
C VAL A 168 5.88 -0.04 -2.73
N VAL A 169 4.90 0.10 -1.87
CA VAL A 169 3.51 0.43 -2.23
C VAL A 169 3.45 1.88 -2.68
N THR A 170 2.75 2.15 -3.79
CA THR A 170 2.52 3.51 -4.26
C THR A 170 1.30 4.15 -3.58
N ARG A 171 1.13 5.45 -3.78
CA ARG A 171 -0.05 6.17 -3.31
C ARG A 171 -1.33 5.68 -3.99
N GLY A 172 -1.25 5.32 -5.29
CA GLY A 172 -2.34 4.73 -6.04
C GLY A 172 -2.71 3.34 -5.55
N ASP A 173 -1.72 2.49 -5.24
CA ASP A 173 -1.97 1.17 -4.65
C ASP A 173 -2.73 1.29 -3.32
N LEU A 174 -2.26 2.19 -2.43
CA LEU A 174 -2.95 2.42 -1.16
C LEU A 174 -4.39 2.91 -1.37
N ALA A 175 -4.62 3.77 -2.36
CA ALA A 175 -5.96 4.28 -2.63
C ALA A 175 -6.96 3.17 -3.01
N VAL A 176 -6.50 2.13 -3.70
CA VAL A 176 -7.32 0.96 -4.06
C VAL A 176 -7.54 0.03 -2.86
N MET A 177 -6.57 -0.04 -1.94
CA MET A 177 -6.63 -0.89 -0.75
C MET A 177 -7.60 -0.36 0.33
N LEU A 178 -7.96 0.92 0.28
CA LEU A 178 -8.81 1.62 1.28
C LEU A 178 -10.22 1.88 0.77
#